data_2976b4a46500f08db011421c104ba1d6
#
_entry.id   2976b4a46500f08db011421c104ba1d6
#
_cell.length_a   1.000
_cell.length_b   1.000
_cell.length_c   1.000
_cell.angle_alpha   90.00
_cell.angle_beta   90.00
_cell.angle_gamma   90.00
#
_symmetry.space_group_name_H-M   'P 1'
#
loop_
_entity.id
_entity.type
_entity.pdbx_description
1 polymer ?
#
loop_
_entity_poly.entity_id
_entity_poly.type
_entity_poly.pdbx_seq_one_letter_code
_entity_poly.pdbx_strand_id
1 'polypeptide(L)'
;MKMKKIFKFIGILLLLLIAAIGIYYTTYNEALPEGKQGKDAEALALKMLNALDGEAYENTEILEWSFQNEHHYSWNKNTNTVIVKWGENVVHLLLNKPENSLVYFKGLEVENPTSKIVKQAQDFFNNDSFWLVAPYKVFDPGTERRIVKHNDKDALLITYTTGGSTPGDSYLWILDENYLPTSFKMWTKIIPLGGVSATWSDWKTTETGIKLPTKHSLSLFGLEINMGAVKSINNKANLLANKILIAINNEAYKNTRFLEWSFGGRRSFKWDKEKNIVAISWDTIRVNLPTRNKENSTVFFNNTKQKIADTVLIKKAWDIFNNDSFWLVAPHKLFEKGIIRSIQKVDGKDALFVKYTKGGSTPGDSYLWILDDNNIPKSYKMNVPSMKMNEVPATWDGWITTESGALLPTSHTFSSGNTLSMGTVKGYN
;
A
#
# COMPACT_ATOMS: atom_id res chain seq x y z
N MET A 1 47.30 46.34 22.16
CA MET A 1 46.56 45.97 23.41
C MET A 1 45.15 45.41 23.12
N LYS A 2 44.40 45.88 22.13
CA LYS A 2 43.06 45.39 21.77
C LYS A 2 43.04 43.94 21.23
N MET A 3 43.98 43.54 20.37
CA MET A 3 44.03 42.19 19.77
C MET A 3 44.22 41.07 20.83
N LYS A 4 45.13 41.23 21.81
CA LYS A 4 45.31 40.23 22.88
C LYS A 4 44.07 40.01 23.72
N LYS A 5 43.21 41.03 23.94
CA LYS A 5 41.94 40.90 24.63
C LYS A 5 40.90 40.13 23.80
N ILE A 6 40.88 40.35 22.48
CA ILE A 6 40.01 39.65 21.53
C ILE A 6 40.35 38.14 21.50
N PHE A 7 41.64 37.79 21.36
CA PHE A 7 42.08 36.39 21.40
C PHE A 7 41.79 35.71 22.72
N LYS A 8 41.91 36.43 23.84
CA LYS A 8 41.53 35.88 25.18
C LYS A 8 40.03 35.65 25.30
N PHE A 9 39.21 36.55 24.76
CA PHE A 9 37.74 36.40 24.72
C PHE A 9 37.30 35.23 23.81
N ILE A 10 37.88 35.09 22.61
CA ILE A 10 37.65 33.96 21.71
C ILE A 10 38.06 32.64 22.39
N GLY A 11 39.20 32.60 23.06
CA GLY A 11 39.63 31.41 23.81
C GLY A 11 38.68 31.00 24.92
N ILE A 12 38.16 31.97 25.69
CA ILE A 12 37.14 31.70 26.73
C ILE A 12 35.83 31.19 26.09
N LEU A 13 35.39 31.80 25.00
CA LEU A 13 34.17 31.38 24.31
C LEU A 13 34.32 29.95 23.77
N LEU A 14 35.48 29.60 23.20
CA LEU A 14 35.79 28.26 22.73
C LEU A 14 35.78 27.21 23.86
N LEU A 15 36.38 27.58 25.01
CA LEU A 15 36.37 26.73 26.20
C LEU A 15 34.94 26.50 26.74
N LEU A 16 34.10 27.54 26.78
CA LEU A 16 32.70 27.43 27.15
C LEU A 16 31.91 26.55 26.18
N LEU A 17 32.17 26.69 24.87
CA LEU A 17 31.54 25.84 23.85
C LEU A 17 31.95 24.37 24.01
N ILE A 18 33.24 24.09 24.23
CA ILE A 18 33.72 22.73 24.50
C ILE A 18 33.12 22.15 25.75
N ALA A 19 33.02 22.94 26.82
CA ALA A 19 32.40 22.52 28.06
C ALA A 19 30.89 22.23 27.88
N ALA A 20 30.19 23.08 27.13
CA ALA A 20 28.78 22.87 26.79
C ALA A 20 28.57 21.59 25.96
N ILE A 21 29.40 21.34 24.95
CA ILE A 21 29.39 20.11 24.15
C ILE A 21 29.68 18.91 25.05
N GLY A 22 30.67 19.00 25.93
CA GLY A 22 30.98 17.92 26.88
C GLY A 22 29.83 17.59 27.82
N ILE A 23 29.18 18.60 28.40
CA ILE A 23 27.99 18.44 29.25
C ILE A 23 26.85 17.83 28.44
N TYR A 24 26.59 18.34 27.23
CA TYR A 24 25.56 17.80 26.35
C TYR A 24 25.82 16.32 26.06
N TYR A 25 27.06 15.96 25.66
CA TYR A 25 27.44 14.58 25.38
C TYR A 25 27.26 13.67 26.62
N THR A 26 27.75 14.06 27.80
CA THR A 26 27.62 13.22 29.01
C THR A 26 26.18 13.08 29.48
N THR A 27 25.30 14.04 29.17
CA THR A 27 23.90 14.03 29.59
C THR A 27 23.03 13.21 28.62
N TYR A 28 23.31 13.24 27.32
CA TYR A 28 22.40 12.67 26.31
C TYR A 28 22.96 11.45 25.57
N ASN A 29 24.27 11.13 25.77
CA ASN A 29 24.83 9.93 25.16
C ASN A 29 24.43 8.67 25.91
N GLU A 30 23.72 7.79 25.23
CA GLU A 30 23.32 6.49 25.78
C GLU A 30 24.26 5.39 25.23
N ALA A 31 24.67 4.48 26.09
CA ALA A 31 25.40 3.28 25.67
C ALA A 31 24.47 2.35 24.88
N LEU A 32 25.01 1.64 23.89
CA LEU A 32 24.27 0.60 23.19
C LEU A 32 23.86 -0.50 24.17
N PRO A 33 22.56 -0.83 24.31
CA PRO A 33 22.13 -1.91 25.19
C PRO A 33 22.57 -3.28 24.65
N GLU A 34 22.95 -4.18 25.54
CA GLU A 34 23.41 -5.53 25.12
C GLU A 34 22.28 -6.34 24.49
N GLY A 35 21.14 -6.43 25.15
CA GLY A 35 19.99 -7.21 24.71
C GLY A 35 20.22 -8.71 24.69
N LYS A 36 19.16 -9.49 24.43
CA LYS A 36 19.19 -10.96 24.39
C LYS A 36 18.76 -11.45 23.00
N GLN A 37 19.62 -12.23 22.34
CA GLN A 37 19.30 -12.96 21.12
C GLN A 37 18.45 -14.19 21.41
N GLY A 38 17.79 -14.73 20.40
CA GLY A 38 17.08 -16.00 20.44
C GLY A 38 15.63 -15.91 19.97
N LYS A 39 14.87 -16.99 20.22
CA LYS A 39 13.51 -17.15 19.69
C LYS A 39 12.56 -16.00 20.00
N ASP A 40 12.71 -15.36 21.14
CA ASP A 40 11.84 -14.25 21.54
C ASP A 40 12.09 -13.00 20.68
N ALA A 41 13.36 -12.73 20.33
CA ALA A 41 13.72 -11.64 19.43
C ALA A 41 13.19 -11.89 17.99
N GLU A 42 13.33 -13.12 17.51
CA GLU A 42 12.79 -13.54 16.21
C GLU A 42 11.24 -13.41 16.19
N ALA A 43 10.58 -13.87 17.26
CA ALA A 43 9.13 -13.79 17.38
C ALA A 43 8.63 -12.33 17.43
N LEU A 44 9.35 -11.43 18.11
CA LEU A 44 8.99 -10.01 18.14
C LEU A 44 9.17 -9.35 16.77
N ALA A 45 10.25 -9.67 16.07
CA ALA A 45 10.50 -9.19 14.71
C ALA A 45 9.40 -9.66 13.73
N LEU A 46 8.96 -10.93 13.83
CA LEU A 46 7.87 -11.46 13.03
C LEU A 46 6.53 -10.76 13.32
N LYS A 47 6.23 -10.49 14.60
CA LYS A 47 5.01 -9.74 14.98
C LYS A 47 5.03 -8.33 14.39
N MET A 48 6.18 -7.66 14.40
CA MET A 48 6.35 -6.34 13.78
C MET A 48 6.13 -6.41 12.26
N LEU A 49 6.73 -7.38 11.57
CA LEU A 49 6.52 -7.56 10.13
C LEU A 49 5.06 -7.86 9.79
N ASN A 50 4.38 -8.69 10.58
CA ASN A 50 2.95 -8.96 10.38
C ASN A 50 2.10 -7.71 10.58
N ALA A 51 2.42 -6.86 11.56
CA ALA A 51 1.73 -5.58 11.79
C ALA A 51 1.90 -4.60 10.61
N LEU A 52 3.04 -4.69 9.93
CA LEU A 52 3.39 -3.87 8.76
C LEU A 52 2.85 -4.44 7.43
N ASP A 53 2.35 -5.68 7.42
CA ASP A 53 2.06 -6.45 6.21
C ASP A 53 3.34 -6.74 5.39
N GLY A 54 4.27 -7.47 6.01
CA GLY A 54 5.55 -7.83 5.39
C GLY A 54 5.39 -8.61 4.08
N GLU A 55 4.34 -9.45 3.95
CA GLU A 55 4.04 -10.17 2.72
C GLU A 55 3.68 -9.21 1.58
N ALA A 56 2.89 -8.19 1.84
CA ALA A 56 2.59 -7.16 0.84
C ALA A 56 3.86 -6.41 0.41
N TYR A 57 4.81 -6.17 1.35
CA TYR A 57 6.11 -5.57 1.01
C TYR A 57 6.93 -6.48 0.08
N GLU A 58 7.03 -7.78 0.38
CA GLU A 58 7.74 -8.73 -0.49
C GLU A 58 7.14 -8.79 -1.89
N ASN A 59 5.82 -8.75 -1.99
CA ASN A 59 5.09 -8.80 -3.25
C ASN A 59 5.06 -7.46 -4.02
N THR A 60 5.47 -6.36 -3.41
CA THR A 60 5.55 -5.05 -4.08
C THR A 60 6.75 -5.00 -5.00
N GLU A 61 6.54 -4.61 -6.25
CA GLU A 61 7.60 -4.52 -7.26
C GLU A 61 8.31 -3.17 -7.25
N ILE A 62 7.56 -2.08 -7.28
CA ILE A 62 8.12 -0.72 -7.39
C ILE A 62 7.68 0.12 -6.19
N LEU A 63 8.64 0.84 -5.61
CA LEU A 63 8.43 1.87 -4.61
C LEU A 63 8.85 3.22 -5.16
N GLU A 64 8.00 4.23 -5.00
CA GLU A 64 8.31 5.63 -5.35
C GLU A 64 8.13 6.52 -4.13
N TRP A 65 9.11 7.38 -3.89
CA TRP A 65 9.08 8.35 -2.79
C TRP A 65 10.04 9.53 -3.08
N SER A 66 10.02 10.53 -2.23
CA SER A 66 11.07 11.54 -2.17
C SER A 66 11.60 11.66 -0.75
N PHE A 67 12.84 12.06 -0.60
CA PHE A 67 13.46 12.41 0.68
C PHE A 67 13.60 13.94 0.73
N GLN A 68 12.92 14.57 1.69
CA GLN A 68 12.90 16.05 1.87
C GLN A 68 12.47 16.84 0.63
N ASN A 69 11.78 16.22 -0.34
CA ASN A 69 11.49 16.76 -1.68
C ASN A 69 12.75 17.16 -2.49
N GLU A 70 13.93 16.76 -2.06
CA GLU A 70 15.21 17.03 -2.74
C GLU A 70 15.68 15.84 -3.56
N HIS A 71 15.58 14.63 -2.99
CA HIS A 71 15.92 13.40 -3.69
C HIS A 71 14.65 12.64 -4.04
N HIS A 72 14.51 12.19 -5.28
CA HIS A 72 13.35 11.43 -5.75
C HIS A 72 13.78 10.05 -6.23
N TYR A 73 12.98 9.05 -5.87
CA TYR A 73 13.29 7.65 -6.10
C TYR A 73 12.16 6.92 -6.80
N SER A 74 12.53 6.03 -7.73
CA SER A 74 11.67 4.96 -8.24
C SER A 74 12.50 3.66 -8.19
N TRP A 75 12.23 2.80 -7.21
CA TRP A 75 12.98 1.59 -6.94
C TRP A 75 12.22 0.36 -7.40
N ASN A 76 12.74 -0.33 -8.42
CA ASN A 76 12.23 -1.64 -8.82
C ASN A 76 13.01 -2.72 -8.06
N LYS A 77 12.34 -3.35 -7.08
CA LYS A 77 12.93 -4.39 -6.20
C LYS A 77 13.25 -5.68 -6.96
N ASN A 78 12.45 -6.04 -7.99
CA ASN A 78 12.65 -7.28 -8.75
C ASN A 78 13.89 -7.24 -9.63
N THR A 79 14.19 -6.07 -10.21
CA THR A 79 15.37 -5.88 -11.06
C THR A 79 16.57 -5.34 -10.31
N ASN A 80 16.41 -4.98 -9.02
CA ASN A 80 17.42 -4.27 -8.23
C ASN A 80 17.94 -3.00 -8.91
N THR A 81 17.02 -2.21 -9.48
CA THR A 81 17.34 -0.95 -10.16
C THR A 81 16.63 0.21 -9.49
N VAL A 82 17.30 1.34 -9.38
CA VAL A 82 16.76 2.56 -8.78
C VAL A 82 16.99 3.75 -9.70
N ILE A 83 15.96 4.50 -10.01
CA ILE A 83 16.11 5.85 -10.58
C ILE A 83 16.24 6.81 -9.41
N VAL A 84 17.40 7.46 -9.31
CA VAL A 84 17.71 8.49 -8.30
C VAL A 84 17.79 9.83 -9.00
N LYS A 85 16.98 10.81 -8.54
CA LYS A 85 16.96 12.18 -9.12
C LYS A 85 17.24 13.21 -8.04
N TRP A 86 18.17 14.12 -8.30
CA TRP A 86 18.42 15.29 -7.46
C TRP A 86 18.96 16.46 -8.30
N GLY A 87 18.44 17.65 -8.06
CA GLY A 87 18.73 18.80 -8.92
C GLY A 87 18.48 18.46 -10.38
N GLU A 88 19.51 18.60 -11.24
CA GLU A 88 19.44 18.28 -12.66
C GLU A 88 19.99 16.88 -13.02
N ASN A 89 20.42 16.12 -12.01
CA ASN A 89 20.98 14.79 -12.18
C ASN A 89 19.89 13.70 -12.13
N VAL A 90 20.01 12.70 -12.99
CA VAL A 90 19.24 11.46 -12.95
C VAL A 90 20.19 10.29 -13.10
N VAL A 91 20.21 9.37 -12.15
CA VAL A 91 21.03 8.16 -12.20
C VAL A 91 20.12 6.95 -12.24
N HIS A 92 20.26 6.13 -13.28
CA HIS A 92 19.66 4.79 -13.34
C HIS A 92 20.66 3.83 -12.69
N LEU A 93 20.55 3.71 -11.36
CA LEU A 93 21.46 2.96 -10.53
C LEU A 93 21.17 1.47 -10.59
N LEU A 94 22.17 0.66 -10.97
CA LEU A 94 22.11 -0.80 -10.90
C LEU A 94 22.74 -1.25 -9.56
N LEU A 95 21.91 -1.63 -8.58
CA LEU A 95 22.40 -1.91 -7.22
C LEU A 95 23.42 -3.06 -7.16
N ASN A 96 23.28 -4.06 -8.05
CA ASN A 96 24.18 -5.22 -8.10
C ASN A 96 25.46 -4.96 -8.93
N LYS A 97 25.47 -3.93 -9.78
CA LYS A 97 26.60 -3.56 -10.66
C LYS A 97 26.62 -2.05 -10.86
N PRO A 98 26.95 -1.29 -9.80
CA PRO A 98 26.89 0.18 -9.83
C PRO A 98 27.76 0.79 -10.94
N GLU A 99 28.84 0.12 -11.32
CA GLU A 99 29.74 0.54 -12.40
C GLU A 99 29.08 0.61 -13.78
N ASN A 100 27.97 -0.12 -13.97
CA ASN A 100 27.20 -0.13 -15.22
C ASN A 100 25.98 0.81 -15.18
N SER A 101 25.89 1.68 -14.19
CA SER A 101 24.79 2.62 -14.06
C SER A 101 24.86 3.74 -15.09
N LEU A 102 23.69 4.16 -15.59
CA LEU A 102 23.59 5.28 -16.53
C LEU A 102 23.36 6.59 -15.78
N VAL A 103 24.01 7.65 -16.25
CA VAL A 103 23.91 8.99 -15.67
C VAL A 103 23.41 9.96 -16.73
N TYR A 104 22.45 10.80 -16.34
CA TYR A 104 21.92 11.89 -17.17
C TYR A 104 22.08 13.21 -16.42
N PHE A 105 22.52 14.24 -17.12
CA PHE A 105 22.57 15.61 -16.65
C PHE A 105 21.76 16.51 -17.58
N LYS A 106 20.79 17.25 -17.06
CA LYS A 106 19.87 18.09 -17.87
C LYS A 106 19.15 17.29 -18.98
N GLY A 107 18.85 16.01 -18.72
CA GLY A 107 18.19 15.13 -19.66
C GLY A 107 19.08 14.53 -20.75
N LEU A 108 20.37 14.87 -20.80
CA LEU A 108 21.34 14.29 -21.72
C LEU A 108 22.17 13.22 -21.03
N GLU A 109 22.38 12.09 -21.69
CA GLU A 109 23.23 11.02 -21.19
C GLU A 109 24.69 11.49 -21.08
N VAL A 110 25.32 11.18 -19.96
CA VAL A 110 26.74 11.51 -19.71
C VAL A 110 27.56 10.32 -20.19
N GLU A 111 28.35 10.52 -21.23
CA GLU A 111 29.32 9.52 -21.65
C GLU A 111 30.45 9.39 -20.60
N ASN A 112 30.76 8.14 -20.20
CA ASN A 112 31.78 7.83 -19.19
C ASN A 112 31.57 8.58 -17.85
N PRO A 113 30.44 8.33 -17.15
CA PRO A 113 30.15 8.99 -15.90
C PRO A 113 31.24 8.69 -14.85
N THR A 114 31.58 9.67 -14.03
CA THR A 114 32.54 9.46 -12.96
C THR A 114 31.96 8.52 -11.90
N SER A 115 32.81 7.64 -11.34
CA SER A 115 32.40 6.75 -10.23
C SER A 115 31.87 7.54 -9.02
N LYS A 116 32.27 8.81 -8.87
CA LYS A 116 31.83 9.71 -7.79
C LYS A 116 30.30 9.97 -7.83
N ILE A 117 29.71 10.26 -9.01
CA ILE A 117 28.29 10.58 -9.12
C ILE A 117 27.43 9.34 -8.91
N VAL A 118 27.88 8.17 -9.40
CA VAL A 118 27.21 6.89 -9.17
C VAL A 118 27.26 6.52 -7.69
N LYS A 119 28.43 6.67 -7.06
CA LYS A 119 28.56 6.45 -5.61
C LYS A 119 27.68 7.39 -4.81
N GLN A 120 27.58 8.66 -5.17
CA GLN A 120 26.69 9.62 -4.51
C GLN A 120 25.22 9.18 -4.60
N ALA A 121 24.76 8.74 -5.77
CA ALA A 121 23.41 8.19 -5.94
C ALA A 121 23.17 6.96 -5.05
N GLN A 122 24.17 6.08 -4.93
CA GLN A 122 24.11 4.90 -4.07
C GLN A 122 24.07 5.27 -2.58
N ASP A 123 24.89 6.24 -2.16
CA ASP A 123 24.91 6.72 -0.78
C ASP A 123 23.58 7.39 -0.40
N PHE A 124 23.01 8.20 -1.29
CA PHE A 124 21.67 8.76 -1.12
C PHE A 124 20.62 7.66 -1.00
N PHE A 125 20.60 6.71 -1.92
CA PHE A 125 19.61 5.60 -1.86
C PHE A 125 19.74 4.78 -0.57
N ASN A 126 20.94 4.43 -0.16
CA ASN A 126 21.17 3.65 1.06
C ASN A 126 20.68 4.39 2.31
N ASN A 127 20.99 5.69 2.42
CA ASN A 127 20.54 6.49 3.56
C ASN A 127 19.05 6.74 3.53
N ASP A 128 18.50 7.17 2.39
CA ASP A 128 17.13 7.67 2.32
C ASP A 128 16.11 6.53 2.30
N SER A 129 16.45 5.37 1.71
CA SER A 129 15.58 4.19 1.77
C SER A 129 15.45 3.60 3.17
N PHE A 130 16.47 3.77 4.04
CA PHE A 130 16.39 3.39 5.45
C PHE A 130 15.14 4.01 6.11
N TRP A 131 14.93 5.30 5.96
CA TRP A 131 13.82 6.04 6.54
C TRP A 131 12.44 5.60 6.02
N LEU A 132 12.40 4.83 4.94
CA LEU A 132 11.15 4.31 4.38
C LEU A 132 10.91 2.84 4.74
N VAL A 133 11.94 1.98 4.58
CA VAL A 133 11.74 0.53 4.57
C VAL A 133 12.55 -0.26 5.61
N ALA A 134 13.34 0.37 6.46
CA ALA A 134 14.16 -0.35 7.43
C ALA A 134 13.37 -1.33 8.31
N PRO A 135 12.13 -1.05 8.75
CA PRO A 135 11.34 -2.01 9.52
C PRO A 135 11.01 -3.30 8.76
N TYR A 136 11.00 -3.28 7.43
CA TYR A 136 10.79 -4.48 6.60
C TYR A 136 12.06 -5.34 6.44
N LYS A 137 13.23 -4.75 6.69
CA LYS A 137 14.55 -5.34 6.40
C LYS A 137 15.19 -6.01 7.61
N VAL A 138 14.43 -6.30 8.64
CA VAL A 138 14.95 -6.85 9.91
C VAL A 138 15.41 -8.29 9.82
N PHE A 139 15.12 -8.99 8.73
CA PHE A 139 15.60 -10.33 8.41
C PHE A 139 16.56 -10.37 7.23
N ASP A 140 16.98 -9.22 6.70
CA ASP A 140 17.98 -9.19 5.64
C ASP A 140 19.29 -9.87 6.09
N PRO A 141 20.06 -10.47 5.17
CA PRO A 141 21.38 -10.98 5.47
C PRO A 141 22.25 -9.93 6.17
N GLY A 142 22.93 -10.33 7.24
CA GLY A 142 23.77 -9.42 8.01
C GLY A 142 23.02 -8.59 9.05
N THR A 143 21.80 -8.97 9.44
CA THR A 143 21.08 -8.38 10.58
C THR A 143 21.14 -9.31 11.79
N GLU A 144 21.40 -8.74 12.96
CA GLU A 144 21.28 -9.41 14.26
C GLU A 144 20.11 -8.82 15.04
N ARG A 145 19.30 -9.65 15.65
CA ARG A 145 18.10 -9.29 16.42
C ARG A 145 18.28 -9.64 17.90
N ARG A 146 17.92 -8.68 18.76
CA ARG A 146 17.97 -8.85 20.23
C ARG A 146 16.72 -8.24 20.85
N ILE A 147 16.24 -8.81 21.95
CA ILE A 147 15.25 -8.17 22.81
C ILE A 147 15.97 -7.33 23.85
N VAL A 148 15.48 -6.11 24.05
CA VAL A 148 15.91 -5.17 25.09
C VAL A 148 14.66 -4.70 25.84
N LYS A 149 14.74 -4.59 27.16
CA LYS A 149 13.70 -3.91 27.94
C LYS A 149 13.85 -2.41 27.82
N HIS A 150 12.81 -1.74 27.34
CA HIS A 150 12.70 -0.28 27.26
C HIS A 150 11.39 0.15 27.93
N ASN A 151 11.48 0.92 29.03
CA ASN A 151 10.31 1.31 29.84
C ASN A 151 9.41 0.10 30.20
N ASP A 152 10.01 -0.97 30.72
CA ASP A 152 9.38 -2.24 31.12
C ASP A 152 8.70 -3.04 29.98
N LYS A 153 8.76 -2.57 28.75
CA LYS A 153 8.26 -3.27 27.55
C LYS A 153 9.39 -3.86 26.75
N ASP A 154 9.07 -4.91 25.98
CA ASP A 154 10.01 -5.48 25.01
C ASP A 154 10.16 -4.56 23.81
N ALA A 155 11.41 -4.23 23.47
CA ALA A 155 11.79 -3.49 22.29
C ALA A 155 12.76 -4.33 21.45
N LEU A 156 12.77 -4.16 20.14
CA LEU A 156 13.55 -4.95 19.21
C LEU A 156 14.83 -4.19 18.81
N LEU A 157 15.99 -4.67 19.25
CA LEU A 157 17.28 -4.13 18.84
C LEU A 157 17.78 -4.87 17.61
N ILE A 158 18.01 -4.13 16.54
CA ILE A 158 18.60 -4.63 15.28
C ILE A 158 19.98 -4.04 15.10
N THR A 159 20.97 -4.87 14.81
CA THR A 159 22.32 -4.46 14.40
C THR A 159 22.58 -4.91 12.97
N TYR A 160 22.93 -3.99 12.10
CA TYR A 160 23.32 -4.27 10.71
C TYR A 160 24.82 -4.55 10.66
N THR A 161 25.22 -5.80 10.65
CA THR A 161 26.65 -6.22 10.71
C THR A 161 27.33 -6.12 9.36
N THR A 162 26.58 -6.19 8.25
CA THR A 162 27.07 -6.10 6.87
C THR A 162 26.11 -5.30 6.02
N GLY A 163 26.57 -4.85 4.85
CA GLY A 163 25.76 -4.08 3.89
C GLY A 163 25.59 -2.60 4.27
N GLY A 164 24.91 -1.84 3.39
CA GLY A 164 24.71 -0.40 3.55
C GLY A 164 26.00 0.40 3.53
N SER A 165 25.90 1.67 3.93
CA SER A 165 27.06 2.59 3.98
C SER A 165 27.81 2.57 5.32
N THR A 166 27.18 2.07 6.39
CA THR A 166 27.70 2.12 7.78
C THR A 166 27.48 0.79 8.53
N PRO A 167 28.19 -0.31 8.15
CA PRO A 167 28.10 -1.58 8.88
C PRO A 167 28.45 -1.41 10.36
N GLY A 168 27.63 -2.00 11.25
CA GLY A 168 27.77 -1.92 12.70
C GLY A 168 26.76 -0.96 13.36
N ASP A 169 25.97 -0.22 12.57
CA ASP A 169 24.91 0.62 13.11
C ASP A 169 23.81 -0.23 13.75
N SER A 170 23.26 0.28 14.85
CA SER A 170 22.25 -0.42 15.65
C SER A 170 21.04 0.48 15.90
N TYR A 171 19.85 -0.13 15.87
CA TYR A 171 18.57 0.56 16.02
C TYR A 171 17.66 -0.20 16.98
N LEU A 172 17.13 0.46 17.99
CA LEU A 172 16.17 -0.09 18.94
C LEU A 172 14.76 0.35 18.52
N TRP A 173 14.00 -0.56 17.92
CA TRP A 173 12.60 -0.32 17.53
C TRP A 173 11.67 -0.38 18.72
N ILE A 174 10.92 0.68 18.93
CA ILE A 174 9.90 0.80 19.98
C ILE A 174 8.54 0.62 19.30
N LEU A 175 7.80 -0.39 19.74
CA LEU A 175 6.55 -0.83 19.12
C LEU A 175 5.35 -0.44 19.99
N ASP A 176 4.20 -0.20 19.36
CA ASP A 176 2.94 -0.05 20.06
C ASP A 176 2.35 -1.41 20.50
N GLU A 177 1.14 -1.40 21.04
CA GLU A 177 0.42 -2.60 21.49
C GLU A 177 0.04 -3.55 20.32
N ASN A 178 -0.02 -3.02 19.08
CA ASN A 178 -0.28 -3.78 17.86
C ASN A 178 1.01 -4.15 17.13
N TYR A 179 2.17 -3.99 17.76
CA TYR A 179 3.51 -4.23 17.20
C TYR A 179 3.90 -3.34 16.03
N LEU A 180 3.19 -2.21 15.79
CA LEU A 180 3.60 -1.24 14.78
C LEU A 180 4.74 -0.37 15.34
N PRO A 181 5.83 -0.13 14.59
CA PRO A 181 6.89 0.77 15.02
C PRO A 181 6.37 2.22 15.18
N THR A 182 6.63 2.82 16.32
CA THR A 182 6.27 4.22 16.63
C THR A 182 7.47 5.13 16.71
N SER A 183 8.59 4.59 17.16
CA SER A 183 9.86 5.31 17.26
C SER A 183 11.03 4.33 17.32
N PHE A 184 12.21 4.87 17.25
CA PHE A 184 13.44 4.10 17.44
C PHE A 184 14.53 4.97 18.05
N LYS A 185 15.53 4.31 18.67
CA LYS A 185 16.80 4.91 19.05
C LYS A 185 17.91 4.37 18.15
N MET A 186 18.89 5.20 17.85
CA MET A 186 19.99 4.82 16.94
C MET A 186 21.37 5.02 17.57
N TRP A 187 22.25 4.09 17.26
CA TRP A 187 23.70 4.12 17.52
C TRP A 187 24.38 3.95 16.18
N THR A 188 24.79 5.05 15.57
CA THR A 188 25.35 5.06 14.22
C THR A 188 26.74 5.65 14.22
N LYS A 189 27.58 5.24 13.29
CA LYS A 189 28.95 5.77 13.15
C LYS A 189 28.98 7.23 12.72
N ILE A 190 27.93 7.70 12.06
CA ILE A 190 27.86 9.07 11.52
C ILE A 190 27.52 10.06 12.62
N ILE A 191 26.71 9.68 13.61
CA ILE A 191 26.29 10.54 14.70
C ILE A 191 27.12 10.19 15.94
N PRO A 192 28.00 11.09 16.43
CA PRO A 192 28.86 10.80 17.56
C PRO A 192 28.11 10.83 18.92
N LEU A 193 26.81 10.57 18.91
CA LEU A 193 25.94 10.54 20.08
C LEU A 193 25.07 9.29 19.97
N GLY A 194 25.18 8.37 20.94
CA GLY A 194 24.37 7.17 20.98
C GLY A 194 23.00 7.43 21.57
N GLY A 195 21.98 6.67 21.13
CA GLY A 195 20.62 6.76 21.64
C GLY A 195 19.80 7.91 21.08
N VAL A 196 20.26 8.57 20.00
CA VAL A 196 19.44 9.57 19.31
C VAL A 196 18.14 8.92 18.84
N SER A 197 17.00 9.51 19.24
CA SER A 197 15.69 8.97 18.88
C SER A 197 15.08 9.66 17.68
N ALA A 198 14.29 8.88 16.93
CA ALA A 198 13.44 9.39 15.89
C ALA A 198 12.09 8.66 15.88
N THR A 199 11.07 9.28 15.31
CA THR A 199 9.73 8.69 15.21
C THR A 199 9.54 7.91 13.90
N TRP A 200 8.64 6.94 13.94
CA TRP A 200 7.97 6.39 12.77
C TRP A 200 6.54 6.91 12.80
N SER A 201 6.19 7.83 11.92
CA SER A 201 4.90 8.51 12.00
C SER A 201 4.26 8.71 10.63
N ASP A 202 2.98 9.07 10.65
CA ASP A 202 2.17 9.32 9.46
C ASP A 202 2.19 8.13 8.48
N TRP A 203 1.92 6.93 9.04
CA TRP A 203 1.88 5.68 8.27
C TRP A 203 0.77 5.71 7.22
N LYS A 204 1.09 5.43 5.97
CA LYS A 204 0.16 5.34 4.86
C LYS A 204 0.13 3.94 4.28
N THR A 205 -1.07 3.41 4.10
CA THR A 205 -1.27 2.21 3.29
C THR A 205 -1.29 2.61 1.82
N THR A 206 -0.35 2.07 1.06
CA THR A 206 -0.18 2.36 -0.37
C THR A 206 -1.00 1.43 -1.25
N GLU A 207 -0.88 1.56 -2.57
CA GLU A 207 -1.69 0.85 -3.57
C GLU A 207 -1.51 -0.68 -3.55
N THR A 208 -0.38 -1.18 -3.10
CA THR A 208 -0.12 -2.63 -2.94
C THR A 208 -0.47 -3.17 -1.57
N GLY A 209 -0.94 -2.31 -0.66
CA GLY A 209 -1.34 -2.68 0.69
C GLY A 209 -0.26 -2.48 1.76
N ILE A 210 0.99 -2.20 1.39
CA ILE A 210 2.07 -1.97 2.36
C ILE A 210 1.87 -0.66 3.13
N LYS A 211 2.30 -0.67 4.38
CA LYS A 211 2.33 0.52 5.23
C LYS A 211 3.69 1.16 5.15
N LEU A 212 3.76 2.42 4.75
CA LEU A 212 5.00 3.19 4.68
C LEU A 212 4.90 4.43 5.57
N PRO A 213 5.93 4.72 6.39
CA PRO A 213 5.98 5.95 7.17
C PRO A 213 6.29 7.11 6.24
N THR A 214 5.68 8.27 6.47
CA THR A 214 5.94 9.44 5.63
C THR A 214 6.59 10.59 6.37
N LYS A 215 6.73 10.47 7.70
CA LYS A 215 7.30 11.51 8.55
C LYS A 215 8.12 10.95 9.70
N HIS A 216 9.25 11.62 9.99
CA HIS A 216 10.09 11.30 11.15
C HIS A 216 10.50 12.60 11.82
N SER A 217 10.43 12.62 13.16
CA SER A 217 10.93 13.74 13.96
C SER A 217 12.10 13.23 14.80
N LEU A 218 13.27 13.85 14.64
CA LEU A 218 14.48 13.50 15.39
C LEU A 218 14.52 14.28 16.71
N SER A 219 14.95 13.62 17.77
CA SER A 219 15.20 14.30 19.06
C SER A 219 16.36 15.29 18.96
N LEU A 220 17.28 15.07 18.01
CA LEU A 220 18.43 15.95 17.78
C LEU A 220 17.97 17.20 16.99
N PHE A 221 17.99 18.35 17.65
CA PHE A 221 17.60 19.67 17.10
C PHE A 221 16.17 19.77 16.58
N GLY A 222 15.29 18.83 16.88
CA GLY A 222 13.91 18.82 16.39
C GLY A 222 13.80 18.75 14.85
N LEU A 223 14.76 18.10 14.18
CA LEU A 223 14.76 17.95 12.74
C LEU A 223 13.61 17.05 12.30
N GLU A 224 12.89 17.48 11.28
CA GLU A 224 11.86 16.66 10.64
C GLU A 224 12.37 16.12 9.29
N ILE A 225 12.10 14.83 9.03
CA ILE A 225 12.33 14.19 7.74
C ILE A 225 10.97 13.87 7.11
N ASN A 226 10.76 14.30 5.88
CA ASN A 226 9.56 14.08 5.10
C ASN A 226 9.88 13.18 3.90
N MET A 227 9.10 12.09 3.74
CA MET A 227 9.29 11.11 2.65
C MET A 227 8.43 11.45 1.42
N GLY A 228 7.76 12.60 1.41
CA GLY A 228 6.93 13.06 0.30
C GLY A 228 5.72 12.16 0.02
N ALA A 229 5.30 12.13 -1.23
CA ALA A 229 4.24 11.24 -1.67
C ALA A 229 4.81 9.83 -1.92
N VAL A 230 4.52 8.90 -1.01
CA VAL A 230 4.92 7.50 -1.14
C VAL A 230 3.92 6.75 -2.02
N LYS A 231 4.42 5.92 -2.94
CA LYS A 231 3.62 5.04 -3.80
C LYS A 231 4.25 3.66 -3.86
N SER A 232 3.40 2.66 -4.07
CA SER A 232 3.82 1.30 -4.35
C SER A 232 3.07 0.75 -5.57
N ILE A 233 3.78 0.04 -6.43
CA ILE A 233 3.23 -0.47 -7.69
C ILE A 233 3.57 -1.95 -7.77
N ASN A 234 2.57 -2.75 -8.15
CA ASN A 234 2.75 -4.17 -8.44
C ASN A 234 2.37 -4.44 -9.90
N ASN A 235 3.35 -4.43 -10.77
CA ASN A 235 3.13 -4.67 -12.20
C ASN A 235 2.58 -6.08 -12.48
N LYS A 236 2.96 -7.09 -11.69
CA LYS A 236 2.43 -8.46 -11.84
C LYS A 236 0.93 -8.51 -11.57
N ALA A 237 0.46 -7.85 -10.51
CA ALA A 237 -0.97 -7.77 -10.21
C ALA A 237 -1.74 -7.04 -11.30
N ASN A 238 -1.20 -5.93 -11.82
CA ASN A 238 -1.80 -5.20 -12.92
C ASN A 238 -1.81 -6.03 -14.21
N LEU A 239 -0.72 -6.77 -14.50
CA LEU A 239 -0.68 -7.68 -15.66
C LEU A 239 -1.73 -8.79 -15.54
N LEU A 240 -1.88 -9.40 -14.34
CA LEU A 240 -2.88 -10.43 -14.10
C LEU A 240 -4.31 -9.86 -14.18
N ALA A 241 -4.55 -8.68 -13.60
CA ALA A 241 -5.83 -7.98 -13.74
C ALA A 241 -6.18 -7.67 -15.21
N ASN A 242 -5.20 -7.23 -16.00
CA ASN A 242 -5.42 -7.02 -17.45
C ASN A 242 -5.73 -8.34 -18.19
N LYS A 243 -5.07 -9.45 -17.85
CA LYS A 243 -5.41 -10.76 -18.42
C LYS A 243 -6.86 -11.16 -18.11
N ILE A 244 -7.32 -10.92 -16.89
CA ILE A 244 -8.73 -11.14 -16.51
C ILE A 244 -9.64 -10.27 -17.38
N LEU A 245 -9.38 -8.97 -17.50
CA LEU A 245 -10.20 -8.05 -18.29
C LEU A 245 -10.28 -8.44 -19.77
N ILE A 246 -9.17 -8.94 -20.33
CA ILE A 246 -9.15 -9.47 -21.70
C ILE A 246 -10.00 -10.75 -21.79
N ALA A 247 -9.81 -11.68 -20.86
CA ALA A 247 -10.51 -12.97 -20.85
C ALA A 247 -12.04 -12.83 -20.76
N ILE A 248 -12.52 -11.82 -19.99
CA ILE A 248 -13.97 -11.57 -19.84
C ILE A 248 -14.50 -10.55 -20.84
N ASN A 249 -13.73 -10.16 -21.86
CA ASN A 249 -14.10 -9.17 -22.86
C ASN A 249 -14.59 -7.84 -22.28
N ASN A 250 -13.71 -7.22 -21.48
CA ASN A 250 -14.04 -5.97 -20.79
C ASN A 250 -14.37 -4.81 -21.74
N GLU A 251 -13.82 -4.78 -22.94
CA GLU A 251 -14.14 -3.75 -23.95
C GLU A 251 -15.62 -3.84 -24.37
N ALA A 252 -16.13 -5.06 -24.60
CA ALA A 252 -17.56 -5.24 -24.84
C ALA A 252 -18.40 -4.80 -23.64
N TYR A 253 -17.97 -5.13 -22.38
CA TYR A 253 -18.66 -4.64 -21.19
C TYR A 253 -18.68 -3.10 -21.11
N LYS A 254 -17.57 -2.43 -21.41
CA LYS A 254 -17.52 -0.96 -21.42
C LYS A 254 -18.52 -0.37 -22.42
N ASN A 255 -18.60 -0.95 -23.59
CA ASN A 255 -19.46 -0.52 -24.71
C ASN A 255 -20.93 -0.97 -24.58
N THR A 256 -21.23 -1.90 -23.67
CA THR A 256 -22.60 -2.32 -23.37
C THR A 256 -23.38 -1.16 -22.77
N ARG A 257 -24.48 -0.80 -23.33
CA ARG A 257 -25.35 0.24 -22.80
C ARG A 257 -26.27 -0.26 -21.71
N PHE A 258 -27.00 -1.34 -21.96
CA PHE A 258 -27.98 -1.87 -21.02
C PHE A 258 -27.50 -3.17 -20.40
N LEU A 259 -27.64 -3.25 -19.06
CA LEU A 259 -27.50 -4.48 -18.31
C LEU A 259 -28.81 -4.77 -17.56
N GLU A 260 -29.30 -6.01 -17.70
CA GLU A 260 -30.46 -6.50 -16.95
C GLU A 260 -30.09 -7.78 -16.20
N TRP A 261 -30.50 -7.88 -14.95
CA TRP A 261 -30.31 -9.08 -14.12
C TRP A 261 -31.30 -9.09 -12.95
N SER A 262 -31.34 -10.20 -12.21
CA SER A 262 -32.01 -10.27 -10.91
C SER A 262 -31.03 -10.76 -9.85
N PHE A 263 -31.36 -10.54 -8.59
CA PHE A 263 -30.55 -11.01 -7.47
C PHE A 263 -31.37 -11.93 -6.60
N GLY A 264 -31.06 -13.23 -6.63
CA GLY A 264 -31.74 -14.27 -5.89
C GLY A 264 -33.26 -14.36 -6.20
N GLY A 265 -33.71 -13.92 -7.37
CA GLY A 265 -35.13 -13.89 -7.76
C GLY A 265 -35.98 -12.85 -7.03
N ARG A 266 -35.39 -12.07 -6.11
CA ARG A 266 -36.14 -11.13 -5.24
C ARG A 266 -36.06 -9.68 -5.69
N ARG A 267 -35.00 -9.31 -6.39
CA ARG A 267 -34.75 -7.95 -6.87
C ARG A 267 -34.38 -8.02 -8.34
N SER A 268 -34.87 -7.08 -9.12
CA SER A 268 -34.55 -6.96 -10.55
C SER A 268 -33.96 -5.61 -10.86
N PHE A 269 -33.08 -5.60 -11.83
CA PHE A 269 -32.28 -4.45 -12.22
C PHE A 269 -32.32 -4.25 -13.73
N LYS A 270 -32.48 -2.99 -14.14
CA LYS A 270 -32.21 -2.53 -15.52
C LYS A 270 -31.33 -1.30 -15.43
N TRP A 271 -30.08 -1.44 -15.84
CA TRP A 271 -29.09 -0.37 -15.76
C TRP A 271 -28.77 0.18 -17.14
N ASP A 272 -29.14 1.44 -17.40
CA ASP A 272 -28.66 2.23 -18.55
C ASP A 272 -27.31 2.89 -18.15
N LYS A 273 -26.21 2.27 -18.56
CA LYS A 273 -24.86 2.71 -18.22
C LYS A 273 -24.52 4.05 -18.90
N GLU A 274 -25.05 4.30 -20.09
CA GLU A 274 -24.83 5.56 -20.81
C GLU A 274 -25.46 6.75 -20.06
N LYS A 275 -26.70 6.60 -19.63
CA LYS A 275 -27.42 7.60 -18.83
C LYS A 275 -27.04 7.61 -17.37
N ASN A 276 -26.29 6.59 -16.89
CA ASN A 276 -25.99 6.39 -15.49
C ASN A 276 -27.25 6.28 -14.60
N ILE A 277 -28.29 5.60 -15.08
CA ILE A 277 -29.54 5.38 -14.36
C ILE A 277 -29.81 3.88 -14.23
N VAL A 278 -30.11 3.41 -13.02
CA VAL A 278 -30.55 2.04 -12.78
C VAL A 278 -31.99 2.03 -12.23
N ALA A 279 -32.86 1.24 -12.87
CA ALA A 279 -34.16 0.90 -12.32
C ALA A 279 -34.00 -0.35 -11.45
N ILE A 280 -34.32 -0.23 -10.17
CA ILE A 280 -34.24 -1.30 -9.16
C ILE A 280 -35.66 -1.60 -8.71
N SER A 281 -36.07 -2.85 -8.79
CA SER A 281 -37.41 -3.27 -8.35
C SER A 281 -37.33 -4.39 -7.31
N TRP A 282 -38.11 -4.27 -6.27
CA TRP A 282 -38.34 -5.31 -5.24
C TRP A 282 -39.75 -5.18 -4.69
N ASP A 283 -40.41 -6.27 -4.48
CA ASP A 283 -41.82 -6.32 -4.08
C ASP A 283 -42.71 -5.44 -5.00
N THR A 284 -43.37 -4.44 -4.45
CA THR A 284 -44.22 -3.47 -5.18
C THR A 284 -43.48 -2.14 -5.44
N ILE A 285 -42.23 -2.04 -5.06
CA ILE A 285 -41.42 -0.81 -5.12
C ILE A 285 -40.51 -0.85 -6.35
N ARG A 286 -40.43 0.27 -7.06
CA ARG A 286 -39.42 0.53 -8.06
C ARG A 286 -38.77 1.88 -7.81
N VAL A 287 -37.44 1.92 -7.83
CA VAL A 287 -36.65 3.17 -7.76
C VAL A 287 -35.84 3.32 -9.03
N ASN A 288 -36.05 4.43 -9.74
CA ASN A 288 -35.12 4.83 -10.80
C ASN A 288 -34.05 5.70 -10.16
N LEU A 289 -32.85 5.19 -10.10
CA LEU A 289 -31.72 5.73 -9.35
C LEU A 289 -30.63 6.24 -10.31
N PRO A 290 -30.43 7.57 -10.45
CA PRO A 290 -29.25 8.13 -11.09
C PRO A 290 -28.01 7.87 -10.23
N THR A 291 -27.04 7.10 -10.73
CA THR A 291 -25.88 6.65 -9.95
C THR A 291 -24.87 7.76 -9.63
N ARG A 292 -24.92 8.88 -10.36
CA ARG A 292 -24.07 10.08 -10.13
C ARG A 292 -24.74 11.14 -9.26
N ASN A 293 -26.08 11.18 -9.26
CA ASN A 293 -26.86 12.16 -8.49
C ASN A 293 -28.12 11.50 -7.94
N LYS A 294 -27.97 10.86 -6.78
CA LYS A 294 -29.04 10.08 -6.11
C LYS A 294 -30.24 10.94 -5.72
N GLU A 295 -30.08 12.25 -5.56
CA GLU A 295 -31.14 13.17 -5.15
C GLU A 295 -32.23 13.29 -6.22
N ASN A 296 -31.87 13.04 -7.49
CA ASN A 296 -32.80 13.06 -8.61
C ASN A 296 -33.53 11.71 -8.83
N SER A 297 -33.51 10.83 -7.82
CA SER A 297 -34.20 9.54 -7.90
C SER A 297 -35.71 9.69 -7.89
N THR A 298 -36.39 8.78 -8.57
CA THR A 298 -37.85 8.69 -8.54
C THR A 298 -38.29 7.36 -7.99
N VAL A 299 -39.29 7.39 -7.11
CA VAL A 299 -39.85 6.22 -6.43
C VAL A 299 -41.23 5.93 -6.98
N PHE A 300 -41.56 4.64 -7.16
CA PHE A 300 -42.86 4.15 -7.62
C PHE A 300 -43.35 3.09 -6.65
N PHE A 301 -44.64 3.13 -6.32
CA PHE A 301 -45.39 2.07 -5.65
C PHE A 301 -46.48 1.53 -6.59
N ASN A 302 -46.53 0.23 -6.80
CA ASN A 302 -47.46 -0.40 -7.75
C ASN A 302 -47.48 0.33 -9.11
N ASN A 303 -46.32 0.67 -9.65
CA ASN A 303 -46.10 1.46 -10.88
C ASN A 303 -46.60 2.92 -10.85
N THR A 304 -47.13 3.40 -9.71
CA THR A 304 -47.54 4.80 -9.56
C THR A 304 -46.40 5.63 -9.01
N LYS A 305 -46.00 6.66 -9.77
CA LYS A 305 -44.92 7.60 -9.36
C LYS A 305 -45.34 8.39 -8.12
N GLN A 306 -44.47 8.43 -7.13
CA GLN A 306 -44.70 9.20 -5.91
C GLN A 306 -44.35 10.70 -6.16
N LYS A 307 -45.16 11.58 -5.58
CA LYS A 307 -44.98 13.05 -5.69
C LYS A 307 -43.72 13.51 -4.95
N ILE A 308 -43.40 12.90 -3.82
CA ILE A 308 -42.22 13.17 -2.99
C ILE A 308 -41.39 11.90 -2.96
N ALA A 309 -40.11 12.05 -3.26
CA ALA A 309 -39.16 10.93 -3.22
C ALA A 309 -38.81 10.60 -1.77
N ASP A 310 -38.98 9.33 -1.38
CA ASP A 310 -38.62 8.84 -0.05
C ASP A 310 -37.11 8.60 0.01
N THR A 311 -36.44 9.41 0.84
CA THR A 311 -34.96 9.36 0.99
C THR A 311 -34.48 8.05 1.59
N VAL A 312 -35.28 7.38 2.43
CA VAL A 312 -34.95 6.07 3.03
C VAL A 312 -34.96 4.99 1.94
N LEU A 313 -35.96 4.99 1.07
CA LEU A 313 -36.04 4.07 -0.06
C LEU A 313 -34.94 4.32 -1.07
N ILE A 314 -34.58 5.58 -1.33
CA ILE A 314 -33.47 5.93 -2.20
C ILE A 314 -32.14 5.39 -1.64
N LYS A 315 -31.89 5.59 -0.34
CA LYS A 315 -30.71 5.05 0.32
C LYS A 315 -30.68 3.52 0.24
N LYS A 316 -31.82 2.86 0.54
CA LYS A 316 -31.94 1.41 0.43
C LYS A 316 -31.66 0.93 -1.01
N ALA A 317 -32.19 1.61 -2.02
CA ALA A 317 -31.94 1.28 -3.43
C ALA A 317 -30.46 1.40 -3.79
N TRP A 318 -29.78 2.45 -3.28
CA TRP A 318 -28.35 2.63 -3.47
C TRP A 318 -27.52 1.51 -2.85
N ASP A 319 -27.83 1.13 -1.60
CA ASP A 319 -27.13 0.05 -0.91
C ASP A 319 -27.36 -1.30 -1.60
N ILE A 320 -28.58 -1.57 -2.06
CA ILE A 320 -28.93 -2.73 -2.87
C ILE A 320 -28.14 -2.75 -4.16
N PHE A 321 -28.11 -1.64 -4.92
CA PHE A 321 -27.40 -1.60 -6.19
C PHE A 321 -25.90 -1.85 -6.01
N ASN A 322 -25.27 -1.22 -5.03
CA ASN A 322 -23.83 -1.42 -4.77
C ASN A 322 -23.52 -2.87 -4.43
N ASN A 323 -24.29 -3.48 -3.54
CA ASN A 323 -24.07 -4.87 -3.15
C ASN A 323 -24.36 -5.84 -4.30
N ASP A 324 -25.52 -5.71 -4.94
CA ASP A 324 -26.00 -6.72 -5.89
C ASP A 324 -25.29 -6.63 -7.25
N SER A 325 -24.89 -5.42 -7.68
CA SER A 325 -24.10 -5.26 -8.91
C SER A 325 -22.69 -5.80 -8.77
N PHE A 326 -22.11 -5.81 -7.56
CA PHE A 326 -20.81 -6.42 -7.32
C PHE A 326 -20.75 -7.86 -7.85
N TRP A 327 -21.75 -8.66 -7.51
CA TRP A 327 -21.83 -10.08 -7.90
C TRP A 327 -21.95 -10.32 -9.41
N LEU A 328 -22.26 -9.29 -10.18
CA LEU A 328 -22.32 -9.36 -11.64
C LEU A 328 -21.07 -8.77 -12.30
N VAL A 329 -20.61 -7.59 -11.85
CA VAL A 329 -19.68 -6.78 -12.63
C VAL A 329 -18.34 -6.50 -11.95
N ALA A 330 -18.10 -6.99 -10.72
CA ALA A 330 -16.82 -6.72 -10.04
C ALA A 330 -15.58 -7.13 -10.86
N PRO A 331 -15.58 -8.25 -11.64
CA PRO A 331 -14.44 -8.59 -12.48
C PRO A 331 -14.11 -7.55 -13.56
N HIS A 332 -15.08 -6.76 -13.99
CA HIS A 332 -14.88 -5.69 -14.97
C HIS A 332 -14.37 -4.37 -14.38
N LYS A 333 -14.31 -4.26 -13.05
CA LYS A 333 -14.05 -2.99 -12.34
C LYS A 333 -12.68 -2.94 -11.65
N LEU A 334 -11.75 -3.80 -12.03
CA LEU A 334 -10.47 -4.01 -11.34
C LEU A 334 -9.58 -2.76 -11.22
N PHE A 335 -9.73 -1.78 -12.10
CA PHE A 335 -8.92 -0.56 -12.11
C PHE A 335 -9.66 0.69 -11.63
N GLU A 336 -10.85 0.53 -11.02
CA GLU A 336 -11.56 1.66 -10.43
C GLU A 336 -10.78 2.27 -9.24
N LYS A 337 -10.99 3.55 -9.00
CA LYS A 337 -10.33 4.30 -7.92
C LYS A 337 -10.67 3.71 -6.54
N GLY A 338 -9.64 3.46 -5.74
CA GLY A 338 -9.80 2.88 -4.39
C GLY A 338 -9.71 1.36 -4.37
N ILE A 339 -9.25 0.73 -5.46
CA ILE A 339 -8.97 -0.70 -5.50
C ILE A 339 -7.47 -0.94 -5.43
N ILE A 340 -7.05 -1.71 -4.43
CA ILE A 340 -5.68 -2.20 -4.26
C ILE A 340 -5.62 -3.62 -4.83
N ARG A 341 -4.55 -3.93 -5.57
CA ARG A 341 -4.29 -5.25 -6.17
C ARG A 341 -2.92 -5.75 -5.78
N SER A 342 -2.81 -7.02 -5.43
CA SER A 342 -1.55 -7.73 -5.24
C SER A 342 -1.66 -9.17 -5.72
N ILE A 343 -0.52 -9.84 -5.86
CA ILE A 343 -0.48 -11.27 -6.17
C ILE A 343 -0.36 -12.04 -4.86
N GLN A 344 -1.16 -13.09 -4.75
CA GLN A 344 -0.98 -14.15 -3.75
C GLN A 344 -0.86 -15.50 -4.46
N LYS A 345 -0.25 -16.48 -3.80
CA LYS A 345 -0.15 -17.84 -4.32
C LYS A 345 -1.24 -18.73 -3.71
N VAL A 346 -1.97 -19.41 -4.58
CA VAL A 346 -2.91 -20.47 -4.18
C VAL A 346 -2.53 -21.73 -4.96
N ASP A 347 -2.18 -22.80 -4.25
CA ASP A 347 -1.74 -24.06 -4.84
C ASP A 347 -0.61 -23.89 -5.89
N GLY A 348 0.31 -22.96 -5.62
CA GLY A 348 1.45 -22.63 -6.49
C GLY A 348 1.13 -21.73 -7.69
N LYS A 349 -0.14 -21.45 -7.97
CA LYS A 349 -0.59 -20.55 -9.05
C LYS A 349 -0.79 -19.12 -8.54
N ASP A 350 -0.63 -18.14 -9.41
CA ASP A 350 -0.92 -16.74 -9.11
C ASP A 350 -2.44 -16.53 -8.99
N ALA A 351 -2.86 -15.92 -7.89
CA ALA A 351 -4.22 -15.46 -7.63
C ALA A 351 -4.22 -13.95 -7.41
N LEU A 352 -5.28 -13.27 -7.81
CA LEU A 352 -5.39 -11.83 -7.70
C LEU A 352 -6.08 -11.46 -6.39
N PHE A 353 -5.35 -10.87 -5.45
CA PHE A 353 -5.93 -10.24 -4.28
C PHE A 353 -6.43 -8.84 -4.63
N VAL A 354 -7.68 -8.55 -4.30
CA VAL A 354 -8.37 -7.28 -4.58
C VAL A 354 -8.97 -6.75 -3.28
N LYS A 355 -8.60 -5.52 -2.89
CA LYS A 355 -9.13 -4.86 -1.68
C LYS A 355 -9.78 -3.53 -2.06
N TYR A 356 -11.00 -3.32 -1.60
CA TYR A 356 -11.79 -2.12 -1.81
C TYR A 356 -11.57 -1.16 -0.63
N THR A 357 -10.81 -0.07 -0.83
CA THR A 357 -10.49 0.89 0.24
C THR A 357 -11.45 2.06 0.31
N LYS A 358 -12.19 2.31 -0.77
CA LYS A 358 -13.15 3.43 -0.91
C LYS A 358 -14.31 3.01 -1.80
N GLY A 359 -15.45 3.66 -1.61
CA GLY A 359 -16.66 3.43 -2.40
C GLY A 359 -17.46 2.23 -1.93
N GLY A 360 -18.61 1.98 -2.60
CA GLY A 360 -19.54 0.92 -2.22
C GLY A 360 -20.18 1.13 -0.84
N SER A 361 -20.78 0.05 -0.33
CA SER A 361 -21.45 0.06 0.97
C SER A 361 -20.58 -0.49 2.10
N THR A 362 -19.50 -1.19 1.79
CA THR A 362 -18.61 -1.87 2.75
C THR A 362 -17.12 -1.65 2.42
N PRO A 363 -16.60 -0.41 2.57
CA PRO A 363 -15.18 -0.17 2.37
C PRO A 363 -14.35 -0.99 3.37
N GLY A 364 -13.26 -1.61 2.88
CA GLY A 364 -12.42 -2.53 3.65
C GLY A 364 -12.55 -3.99 3.24
N ASP A 365 -13.57 -4.34 2.46
CA ASP A 365 -13.75 -5.70 1.93
C ASP A 365 -12.60 -6.08 1.00
N SER A 366 -12.24 -7.36 1.03
CA SER A 366 -11.23 -7.91 0.14
C SER A 366 -11.59 -9.31 -0.36
N TYR A 367 -11.07 -9.62 -1.53
CA TYR A 367 -11.35 -10.86 -2.25
C TYR A 367 -10.07 -11.40 -2.85
N LEU A 368 -9.80 -12.69 -2.65
CA LEU A 368 -8.73 -13.41 -3.32
C LEU A 368 -9.32 -14.19 -4.50
N TRP A 369 -9.07 -13.74 -5.72
CA TRP A 369 -9.64 -14.32 -6.92
C TRP A 369 -8.74 -15.41 -7.49
N ILE A 370 -9.29 -16.61 -7.59
CA ILE A 370 -8.67 -17.80 -8.15
C ILE A 370 -9.19 -17.95 -9.58
N LEU A 371 -8.27 -18.08 -10.52
CA LEU A 371 -8.56 -18.08 -11.96
C LEU A 371 -8.51 -19.50 -12.53
N ASP A 372 -9.22 -19.73 -13.61
CA ASP A 372 -9.01 -20.89 -14.46
C ASP A 372 -7.77 -20.71 -15.39
N ASP A 373 -7.50 -21.70 -16.22
CA ASP A 373 -6.34 -21.66 -17.12
C ASP A 373 -6.48 -20.63 -18.27
N ASN A 374 -7.69 -20.08 -18.48
CA ASN A 374 -7.97 -19.00 -19.42
C ASN A 374 -7.97 -17.61 -18.79
N ASN A 375 -7.58 -17.50 -17.51
CA ASN A 375 -7.63 -16.30 -16.66
C ASN A 375 -9.06 -15.77 -16.41
N ILE A 376 -10.09 -16.59 -16.54
CA ILE A 376 -11.45 -16.26 -16.14
C ILE A 376 -11.57 -16.52 -14.61
N PRO A 377 -12.16 -15.62 -13.82
CA PRO A 377 -12.43 -15.87 -12.42
C PRO A 377 -13.28 -17.12 -12.22
N LYS A 378 -12.77 -18.11 -11.48
CA LYS A 378 -13.44 -19.38 -11.18
C LYS A 378 -14.04 -19.38 -9.79
N SER A 379 -13.29 -18.88 -8.82
CA SER A 379 -13.70 -18.83 -7.43
C SER A 379 -12.98 -17.69 -6.72
N TYR A 380 -13.43 -17.40 -5.51
CA TYR A 380 -12.80 -16.39 -4.66
C TYR A 380 -12.97 -16.75 -3.18
N LYS A 381 -12.09 -16.19 -2.34
CA LYS A 381 -12.26 -16.14 -0.89
C LYS A 381 -12.54 -14.70 -0.52
N MET A 382 -13.61 -14.45 0.22
CA MET A 382 -13.99 -13.10 0.62
C MET A 382 -13.73 -12.85 2.11
N ASN A 383 -13.24 -11.64 2.38
CA ASN A 383 -13.16 -11.09 3.72
C ASN A 383 -14.03 -9.84 3.77
N VAL A 384 -15.08 -9.89 4.59
CA VAL A 384 -16.04 -8.79 4.81
C VAL A 384 -16.03 -8.44 6.29
N PRO A 385 -15.17 -7.51 6.75
CA PRO A 385 -14.99 -7.22 8.18
C PRO A 385 -16.28 -6.79 8.88
N SER A 386 -17.13 -6.01 8.21
CA SER A 386 -18.42 -5.54 8.75
C SER A 386 -19.39 -6.70 9.07
N MET A 387 -19.24 -7.83 8.40
CA MET A 387 -20.05 -9.04 8.60
C MET A 387 -19.29 -10.13 9.37
N LYS A 388 -18.08 -9.85 9.85
CA LYS A 388 -17.16 -10.81 10.49
C LYS A 388 -16.90 -12.06 9.62
N MET A 389 -16.92 -11.90 8.30
CA MET A 389 -16.59 -12.95 7.34
C MET A 389 -15.08 -12.93 7.08
N ASN A 390 -14.43 -14.09 7.20
CA ASN A 390 -13.02 -14.26 6.92
C ASN A 390 -12.81 -15.49 6.04
N GLU A 391 -12.15 -15.31 4.90
CA GLU A 391 -11.85 -16.34 3.90
C GLU A 391 -13.05 -17.22 3.47
N VAL A 392 -14.25 -16.64 3.44
CA VAL A 392 -15.44 -17.36 3.00
C VAL A 392 -15.38 -17.64 1.50
N PRO A 393 -15.32 -18.92 1.07
CA PRO A 393 -15.21 -19.23 -0.35
C PRO A 393 -16.56 -19.17 -1.05
N ALA A 394 -16.51 -18.71 -2.30
CA ALA A 394 -17.62 -18.81 -3.25
C ALA A 394 -17.08 -18.90 -4.68
N THR A 395 -17.96 -19.21 -5.63
CA THR A 395 -17.59 -19.38 -7.03
C THR A 395 -18.03 -18.21 -7.91
N TRP A 396 -17.46 -18.14 -9.08
CA TRP A 396 -17.96 -17.38 -10.23
C TRP A 396 -18.45 -18.41 -11.26
N ASP A 397 -19.76 -18.65 -11.32
CA ASP A 397 -20.32 -19.73 -12.13
C ASP A 397 -21.21 -19.21 -13.28
N GLY A 398 -21.46 -20.09 -14.25
CA GLY A 398 -22.42 -19.87 -15.31
C GLY A 398 -22.08 -18.67 -16.20
N TRP A 399 -20.80 -18.46 -16.53
CA TRP A 399 -20.39 -17.39 -17.42
C TRP A 399 -21.08 -17.46 -18.77
N ILE A 400 -21.73 -16.39 -19.18
CA ILE A 400 -22.41 -16.27 -20.48
C ILE A 400 -21.83 -15.08 -21.28
N THR A 401 -21.76 -15.23 -22.57
CA THR A 401 -21.53 -14.12 -23.49
C THR A 401 -22.86 -13.43 -23.78
N THR A 402 -22.99 -12.17 -23.43
CA THR A 402 -24.19 -11.37 -23.69
C THR A 402 -24.31 -10.97 -25.16
N GLU A 403 -25.45 -10.42 -25.58
CA GLU A 403 -25.66 -9.90 -26.95
C GLU A 403 -24.63 -8.84 -27.33
N SER A 404 -24.25 -7.97 -26.39
CA SER A 404 -23.17 -6.98 -26.59
C SER A 404 -21.77 -7.56 -26.61
N GLY A 405 -21.58 -8.86 -26.33
CA GLY A 405 -20.30 -9.56 -26.31
C GLY A 405 -19.58 -9.56 -24.93
N ALA A 406 -20.12 -8.92 -23.92
CA ALA A 406 -19.56 -8.95 -22.57
C ALA A 406 -19.75 -10.33 -21.93
N LEU A 407 -18.71 -10.85 -21.25
CA LEU A 407 -18.79 -12.10 -20.49
C LEU A 407 -19.19 -11.79 -19.05
N LEU A 408 -20.34 -12.34 -18.59
CA LEU A 408 -20.88 -12.08 -17.25
C LEU A 408 -21.25 -13.38 -16.55
N PRO A 409 -21.05 -13.48 -15.19
CA PRO A 409 -21.45 -14.64 -14.40
C PRO A 409 -22.96 -14.63 -14.15
N THR A 410 -23.58 -15.81 -14.03
CA THR A 410 -25.01 -15.92 -13.74
C THR A 410 -25.32 -16.53 -12.38
N SER A 411 -24.32 -17.06 -11.69
CA SER A 411 -24.51 -17.66 -10.37
C SER A 411 -23.24 -17.72 -9.54
N HIS A 412 -23.41 -17.90 -8.23
CA HIS A 412 -22.33 -18.05 -7.25
C HIS A 412 -22.72 -19.13 -6.25
N THR A 413 -21.88 -20.13 -6.08
CA THR A 413 -22.10 -21.20 -5.11
C THR A 413 -21.21 -20.99 -3.89
N PHE A 414 -21.79 -20.95 -2.71
CA PHE A 414 -21.10 -20.81 -1.44
C PHE A 414 -20.70 -22.17 -0.87
N SER A 415 -19.75 -22.18 0.06
CA SER A 415 -19.31 -23.40 0.76
C SER A 415 -20.44 -24.14 1.50
N SER A 416 -21.52 -23.45 1.85
CA SER A 416 -22.72 -24.04 2.41
C SER A 416 -23.54 -24.87 1.41
N GLY A 417 -23.18 -24.87 0.12
CA GLY A 417 -23.94 -25.45 -0.97
C GLY A 417 -25.08 -24.57 -1.50
N ASN A 418 -25.34 -23.43 -0.88
CA ASN A 418 -26.35 -22.49 -1.37
C ASN A 418 -25.83 -21.76 -2.62
N THR A 419 -26.73 -21.60 -3.60
CA THR A 419 -26.41 -20.88 -4.85
C THR A 419 -27.20 -19.57 -4.91
N LEU A 420 -26.48 -18.48 -5.16
CA LEU A 420 -27.01 -17.17 -5.48
C LEU A 420 -27.17 -17.07 -7.00
N SER A 421 -28.38 -16.98 -7.51
CA SER A 421 -28.67 -16.80 -8.93
C SER A 421 -28.77 -15.32 -9.29
N MET A 422 -28.17 -14.94 -10.42
CA MET A 422 -28.32 -13.62 -11.03
C MET A 422 -29.50 -13.58 -12.03
N GLY A 423 -30.29 -14.65 -12.11
CA GLY A 423 -31.42 -14.78 -13.03
C GLY A 423 -31.03 -14.75 -14.50
N THR A 424 -31.93 -14.21 -15.32
CA THR A 424 -31.62 -14.00 -16.75
C THR A 424 -30.76 -12.74 -16.89
N VAL A 425 -29.47 -12.94 -17.12
CA VAL A 425 -28.51 -11.84 -17.34
C VAL A 425 -28.56 -11.43 -18.81
N LYS A 426 -28.72 -10.15 -19.11
CA LYS A 426 -28.67 -9.56 -20.45
C LYS A 426 -27.71 -8.38 -20.49
N GLY A 427 -27.01 -8.24 -21.61
CA GLY A 427 -26.21 -7.07 -21.97
C GLY A 427 -26.41 -6.76 -23.45
N TYR A 428 -26.85 -5.54 -23.76
CA TYR A 428 -27.17 -5.12 -25.13
C TYR A 428 -27.04 -3.60 -25.31
N ASN A 429 -27.14 -3.13 -26.55
CA ASN A 429 -27.03 -1.72 -26.91
C ASN A 429 -28.35 -1.13 -27.43
#